data_e7504c8d48ad986a675f26d31894407b
#
_entry.id   e7504c8d48ad986a675f26d31894407b
#
_cell.length_a   1.000
_cell.length_b   1.000
_cell.length_c   1.000
_cell.angle_alpha   90.00
_cell.angle_beta   90.00
_cell.angle_gamma   90.00
#
_symmetry.space_group_name_H-M   'P 1'
#
loop_
_entity.id
_entity.type
_entity.pdbx_description
1 polymer ?
#
loop_
_entity_poly.entity_id
_entity_poly.type
_entity_poly.pdbx_seq_one_letter_code
_entity_poly.pdbx_strand_id
1 'polypeptide(L)'
;MLAGLELAVREVNDSGGIVGRPLELVVRDTAADPQRAVAAVDELARLGVAALAGEYHSVVARAAAARADALGLPFLCSSAVLDALTEQPTEWVARLAPAQSHGWQIYADFLFSAGHSRIAVAADPSVYWASGARILRDYLAPRGGTVIELDMRALDPTAVCDELVDNRATALLLLVGHPEPAVSIVKSVRRDQRLAEIMIGAPAGQPEFAEWVTLLGDDSAAIPFLRYLPERLSPLGARVETALRERLAEAPSFVAFEGYDTVAFLADVLRSYGEDRARIAESWPRVAVEGTRGQIQFSRTPDISVWQWAWTPIQVVDRDPAEPDRFRILHAC
;
A
#
# COMPACT_ATOMS: atom_id res chain seq x y z
N MET A 1 -7.12 0.57 8.00
CA MET A 1 -7.73 -0.65 7.42
C MET A 1 -8.92 -1.14 8.26
N LEU A 2 -8.73 -1.51 9.54
CA LEU A 2 -9.79 -2.11 10.37
C LEU A 2 -11.09 -1.29 10.40
N ALA A 3 -11.02 0.04 10.55
CA ALA A 3 -12.20 0.89 10.54
C ALA A 3 -13.02 0.78 9.25
N GLY A 4 -12.38 0.61 8.10
CA GLY A 4 -13.05 0.37 6.82
C GLY A 4 -13.72 -1.00 6.74
N LEU A 5 -13.01 -2.06 7.17
CA LEU A 5 -13.57 -3.42 7.27
C LEU A 5 -14.82 -3.44 8.15
N GLU A 6 -14.74 -2.86 9.35
CA GLU A 6 -15.84 -2.83 10.31
C GLU A 6 -17.03 -1.98 9.83
N LEU A 7 -16.77 -0.86 9.13
CA LEU A 7 -17.84 -0.04 8.55
C LEU A 7 -18.60 -0.86 7.50
N ALA A 8 -17.90 -1.51 6.58
CA ALA A 8 -18.51 -2.30 5.53
C ALA A 8 -19.29 -3.51 6.08
N VAL A 9 -18.74 -4.22 7.08
CA VAL A 9 -19.46 -5.33 7.75
C VAL A 9 -20.76 -4.83 8.38
N ARG A 10 -20.76 -3.69 9.04
CA ARG A 10 -21.97 -3.09 9.62
C ARG A 10 -22.99 -2.80 8.52
N GLU A 11 -22.60 -2.12 7.46
CA GLU A 11 -23.52 -1.77 6.34
C GLU A 11 -24.09 -3.02 5.66
N VAL A 12 -23.28 -4.06 5.47
CA VAL A 12 -23.75 -5.35 4.96
C VAL A 12 -24.81 -5.94 5.88
N ASN A 13 -24.59 -5.91 7.20
CA ASN A 13 -25.52 -6.48 8.18
C ASN A 13 -26.80 -5.64 8.31
N ASP A 14 -26.70 -4.32 8.31
CA ASP A 14 -27.84 -3.40 8.34
C ASP A 14 -28.73 -3.56 7.07
N SER A 15 -28.11 -4.01 5.95
CA SER A 15 -28.83 -4.33 4.70
C SER A 15 -29.39 -5.75 4.65
N GLY A 16 -29.41 -6.50 5.77
CA GLY A 16 -29.93 -7.86 5.85
C GLY A 16 -28.89 -8.98 5.75
N GLY A 17 -27.61 -8.65 5.77
CA GLY A 17 -26.51 -9.61 5.80
C GLY A 17 -26.26 -10.32 4.46
N ILE A 18 -25.72 -11.53 4.54
CA ILE A 18 -25.49 -12.43 3.43
C ILE A 18 -26.61 -13.48 3.40
N VAL A 19 -27.55 -13.33 2.48
CA VAL A 19 -28.74 -14.21 2.35
C VAL A 19 -29.47 -14.38 3.70
N GLY A 20 -29.69 -13.24 4.41
CA GLY A 20 -30.40 -13.22 5.71
C GLY A 20 -29.55 -13.63 6.92
N ARG A 21 -28.25 -13.88 6.76
CA ARG A 21 -27.31 -14.22 7.83
C ARG A 21 -26.33 -13.07 8.04
N PRO A 22 -26.01 -12.71 9.30
CA PRO A 22 -25.03 -11.68 9.56
C PRO A 22 -23.63 -12.12 9.10
N LEU A 23 -22.87 -11.17 8.53
CA LEU A 23 -21.45 -11.31 8.27
C LEU A 23 -20.67 -11.05 9.57
N GLU A 24 -19.77 -11.95 9.94
CA GLU A 24 -18.90 -11.82 11.11
C GLU A 24 -17.48 -11.51 10.68
N LEU A 25 -16.84 -10.55 11.35
CA LEU A 25 -15.44 -10.20 11.18
C LEU A 25 -14.62 -10.73 12.38
N VAL A 26 -13.79 -11.74 12.13
CA VAL A 26 -12.88 -12.32 13.12
C VAL A 26 -11.49 -11.73 12.97
N VAL A 27 -11.08 -10.86 13.88
CA VAL A 27 -9.82 -10.10 13.79
C VAL A 27 -8.67 -10.81 14.50
N ARG A 28 -7.50 -10.84 13.87
CA ARG A 28 -6.22 -11.24 14.46
C ARG A 28 -5.16 -10.21 14.14
N ASP A 29 -4.43 -9.78 15.15
CA ASP A 29 -3.32 -8.84 15.00
C ASP A 29 -2.02 -9.60 14.76
N THR A 30 -1.41 -9.35 13.59
CA THR A 30 -0.12 -9.93 13.20
C THR A 30 1.07 -9.20 13.83
N ALA A 31 0.86 -8.01 14.38
CA ALA A 31 1.91 -7.12 14.91
C ALA A 31 3.11 -6.96 13.94
N ALA A 32 2.82 -6.91 12.64
CA ALA A 32 3.81 -6.86 11.56
C ALA A 32 4.84 -8.01 11.56
N ASP A 33 4.49 -9.17 12.15
CA ASP A 33 5.34 -10.36 12.26
C ASP A 33 4.85 -11.46 11.31
N PRO A 34 5.68 -11.92 10.35
CA PRO A 34 5.32 -12.98 9.42
C PRO A 34 4.97 -14.32 10.07
N GLN A 35 5.60 -14.67 11.21
CA GLN A 35 5.31 -15.93 11.91
C GLN A 35 3.96 -15.86 12.62
N ARG A 36 3.64 -14.71 13.20
CA ARG A 36 2.31 -14.46 13.78
C ARG A 36 1.23 -14.48 12.71
N ALA A 37 1.51 -13.97 11.52
CA ALA A 37 0.57 -14.04 10.40
C ALA A 37 0.26 -15.49 10.00
N VAL A 38 1.26 -16.35 9.89
CA VAL A 38 1.07 -17.78 9.62
C VAL A 38 0.21 -18.43 10.71
N ALA A 39 0.50 -18.17 12.00
CA ALA A 39 -0.27 -18.70 13.10
C ALA A 39 -1.72 -18.21 13.10
N ALA A 40 -1.94 -16.92 12.76
CA ALA A 40 -3.28 -16.34 12.62
C ALA A 40 -4.07 -16.99 11.48
N VAL A 41 -3.44 -17.23 10.33
CA VAL A 41 -4.07 -17.95 9.21
C VAL A 41 -4.47 -19.37 9.61
N ASP A 42 -3.61 -20.10 10.32
CA ASP A 42 -3.92 -21.46 10.83
C ASP A 42 -5.09 -21.45 11.80
N GLU A 43 -5.15 -20.45 12.69
CA GLU A 43 -6.25 -20.31 13.64
C GLU A 43 -7.57 -19.99 12.93
N LEU A 44 -7.58 -19.00 12.04
CA LEU A 44 -8.75 -18.60 11.26
C LEU A 44 -9.26 -19.77 10.38
N ALA A 45 -8.34 -20.53 9.78
CA ALA A 45 -8.71 -21.72 9.00
C ALA A 45 -9.42 -22.78 9.86
N ARG A 46 -8.96 -23.01 11.12
CA ARG A 46 -9.60 -23.93 12.08
C ARG A 46 -10.95 -23.42 12.59
N LEU A 47 -11.14 -22.12 12.67
CA LEU A 47 -12.43 -21.50 13.00
C LEU A 47 -13.43 -21.61 11.84
N GLY A 48 -13.01 -22.04 10.67
CA GLY A 48 -13.90 -22.25 9.54
C GLY A 48 -14.28 -20.98 8.79
N VAL A 49 -13.46 -19.91 8.84
CA VAL A 49 -13.73 -18.70 8.06
C VAL A 49 -13.82 -19.01 6.57
N ALA A 50 -14.71 -18.32 5.86
CA ALA A 50 -14.92 -18.51 4.44
C ALA A 50 -13.77 -17.92 3.60
N ALA A 51 -13.25 -16.76 4.02
CA ALA A 51 -12.14 -16.07 3.35
C ALA A 51 -11.33 -15.24 4.35
N LEU A 52 -10.10 -14.88 3.95
CA LEU A 52 -9.23 -13.93 4.66
C LEU A 52 -9.27 -12.55 3.99
N ALA A 53 -9.13 -11.51 4.80
CA ALA A 53 -9.04 -10.10 4.41
C ALA A 53 -7.86 -9.45 5.14
N GLY A 54 -7.13 -8.55 4.50
CA GLY A 54 -5.95 -7.87 5.06
C GLY A 54 -4.83 -8.04 4.02
N GLU A 55 -3.72 -7.70 4.24
CA GLU A 55 -2.74 -7.25 5.17
C GLU A 55 -2.12 -5.96 4.59
N TYR A 56 -1.40 -5.19 5.41
CA TYR A 56 -0.72 -3.97 4.94
C TYR A 56 0.76 -4.23 4.60
N HIS A 57 1.50 -4.85 5.52
CA HIS A 57 2.92 -5.09 5.32
C HIS A 57 3.19 -6.22 4.32
N SER A 58 3.88 -5.90 3.23
CA SER A 58 4.13 -6.83 2.12
C SER A 58 4.85 -8.12 2.54
N VAL A 59 5.80 -8.06 3.46
CA VAL A 59 6.52 -9.24 3.95
C VAL A 59 5.60 -10.16 4.78
N VAL A 60 4.72 -9.55 5.56
CA VAL A 60 3.71 -10.27 6.38
C VAL A 60 2.63 -10.86 5.48
N ALA A 61 2.14 -10.07 4.52
CA ALA A 61 1.17 -10.52 3.52
C ALA A 61 1.67 -11.70 2.70
N ARG A 62 2.97 -11.72 2.33
CA ARG A 62 3.59 -12.85 1.63
C ARG A 62 3.52 -14.13 2.44
N ALA A 63 3.80 -14.07 3.74
CA ALA A 63 3.71 -15.23 4.63
C ALA A 63 2.25 -15.71 4.80
N ALA A 64 1.31 -14.78 4.98
CA ALA A 64 -0.12 -15.08 5.07
C ALA A 64 -0.65 -15.69 3.77
N ALA A 65 -0.29 -15.12 2.61
CA ALA A 65 -0.71 -15.59 1.29
C ALA A 65 -0.21 -17.00 0.99
N ALA A 66 1.08 -17.27 1.24
CA ALA A 66 1.65 -18.61 1.07
C ALA A 66 0.96 -19.65 1.96
N ARG A 67 0.63 -19.26 3.21
CA ARG A 67 -0.09 -20.17 4.12
C ARG A 67 -1.54 -20.38 3.73
N ALA A 68 -2.23 -19.33 3.31
CA ALA A 68 -3.61 -19.38 2.81
C ALA A 68 -3.71 -20.29 1.57
N ASP A 69 -2.79 -20.13 0.62
CA ASP A 69 -2.68 -20.95 -0.58
C ASP A 69 -2.50 -22.45 -0.22
N ALA A 70 -1.56 -22.77 0.67
CA ALA A 70 -1.31 -24.13 1.14
C ALA A 70 -2.52 -24.78 1.84
N LEU A 71 -3.43 -23.98 2.40
CA LEU A 71 -4.64 -24.45 3.08
C LEU A 71 -5.89 -24.42 2.18
N GLY A 72 -5.79 -23.95 0.94
CA GLY A 72 -6.95 -23.71 0.09
C GLY A 72 -7.94 -22.73 0.72
N LEU A 73 -7.44 -21.64 1.32
CA LEU A 73 -8.23 -20.63 1.97
C LEU A 73 -8.17 -19.33 1.15
N PRO A 74 -9.30 -18.84 0.58
CA PRO A 74 -9.30 -17.61 -0.20
C PRO A 74 -8.77 -16.43 0.60
N PHE A 75 -7.84 -15.69 0.02
CA PHE A 75 -7.25 -14.50 0.64
C PHE A 75 -7.36 -13.30 -0.28
N LEU A 76 -8.15 -12.31 0.11
CA LEU A 76 -8.20 -11.01 -0.54
C LEU A 76 -7.25 -10.05 0.18
N CYS A 77 -6.06 -9.87 -0.40
CA CYS A 77 -5.04 -8.95 0.10
C CYS A 77 -5.46 -7.51 -0.16
N SER A 78 -5.60 -6.71 0.90
CA SER A 78 -6.14 -5.35 0.81
C SER A 78 -5.12 -4.33 0.32
N SER A 79 -3.93 -4.26 0.93
CA SER A 79 -2.99 -3.14 0.80
C SER A 79 -1.57 -3.52 0.39
N ALA A 80 -1.13 -4.75 0.66
CA ALA A 80 0.25 -5.13 0.38
C ALA A 80 0.51 -5.19 -1.14
N VAL A 81 1.58 -4.53 -1.57
CA VAL A 81 1.86 -4.29 -3.00
C VAL A 81 2.92 -5.21 -3.62
N LEU A 82 3.66 -6.00 -2.83
CA LEU A 82 4.75 -6.85 -3.35
C LEU A 82 4.25 -7.73 -4.51
N ASP A 83 4.93 -7.68 -5.67
CA ASP A 83 4.50 -8.38 -6.88
C ASP A 83 4.34 -9.88 -6.64
N ALA A 84 5.32 -10.49 -6.00
CA ALA A 84 5.29 -11.90 -5.63
C ALA A 84 4.78 -12.09 -4.20
N LEU A 85 3.47 -11.96 -3.98
CA LEU A 85 2.86 -12.32 -2.69
C LEU A 85 2.99 -13.81 -2.41
N THR A 86 3.00 -14.63 -3.45
CA THR A 86 3.41 -16.04 -3.41
C THR A 86 4.57 -16.25 -4.34
N GLU A 87 5.30 -17.37 -4.23
CA GLU A 87 6.40 -17.69 -5.14
C GLU A 87 5.91 -18.21 -6.50
N GLN A 88 4.67 -18.67 -6.54
CA GLN A 88 4.06 -19.23 -7.74
C GLN A 88 2.64 -18.69 -7.94
N PRO A 89 2.12 -18.69 -9.18
CA PRO A 89 0.72 -18.34 -9.43
C PRO A 89 -0.23 -19.18 -8.59
N THR A 90 -1.25 -18.55 -8.04
CA THR A 90 -2.23 -19.16 -7.16
C THR A 90 -3.65 -18.80 -7.56
N GLU A 91 -4.60 -19.71 -7.37
CA GLU A 91 -6.04 -19.45 -7.49
C GLU A 91 -6.64 -18.86 -6.20
N TRP A 92 -5.93 -18.99 -5.07
CA TRP A 92 -6.47 -18.67 -3.74
C TRP A 92 -6.26 -17.23 -3.30
N VAL A 93 -5.39 -16.49 -3.97
CA VAL A 93 -5.00 -15.13 -3.56
C VAL A 93 -5.35 -14.11 -4.63
N ALA A 94 -6.08 -13.09 -4.22
CA ALA A 94 -6.35 -11.88 -4.99
C ALA A 94 -5.88 -10.62 -4.25
N ARG A 95 -5.61 -9.52 -4.98
CA ARG A 95 -5.08 -8.30 -4.40
C ARG A 95 -5.78 -7.05 -4.92
N LEU A 96 -6.20 -6.17 -4.00
CA LEU A 96 -6.82 -4.87 -4.29
C LEU A 96 -5.82 -3.72 -4.46
N ALA A 97 -4.65 -3.79 -3.82
CA ALA A 97 -3.60 -2.81 -4.05
C ALA A 97 -2.95 -3.01 -5.43
N PRO A 98 -2.31 -1.98 -6.02
CA PRO A 98 -1.56 -2.17 -7.25
C PRO A 98 -0.35 -3.08 -7.02
N ALA A 99 0.21 -3.63 -8.11
CA ALA A 99 1.52 -4.26 -8.06
C ALA A 99 2.59 -3.22 -7.71
N GLN A 100 3.58 -3.60 -6.91
CA GLN A 100 4.70 -2.73 -6.56
C GLN A 100 5.41 -2.21 -7.83
N SER A 101 5.67 -3.10 -8.79
CA SER A 101 6.28 -2.73 -10.07
C SER A 101 5.50 -1.62 -10.77
N HIS A 102 4.17 -1.71 -10.82
CA HIS A 102 3.35 -0.71 -11.48
C HIS A 102 3.40 0.64 -10.75
N GLY A 103 3.16 0.66 -9.43
CA GLY A 103 3.17 1.91 -8.66
C GLY A 103 4.55 2.59 -8.68
N TRP A 104 5.62 1.82 -8.55
CA TRP A 104 6.98 2.38 -8.51
C TRP A 104 7.48 2.83 -9.89
N GLN A 105 6.98 2.25 -10.99
CA GLN A 105 7.22 2.80 -12.33
C GLN A 105 6.55 4.16 -12.52
N ILE A 106 5.31 4.33 -12.05
CA ILE A 106 4.61 5.62 -12.06
C ILE A 106 5.39 6.66 -11.22
N TYR A 107 5.91 6.25 -10.07
CA TYR A 107 6.74 7.14 -9.26
C TYR A 107 8.05 7.50 -9.95
N ALA A 108 8.68 6.56 -10.66
CA ALA A 108 9.89 6.82 -11.44
C ALA A 108 9.63 7.75 -12.63
N ASP A 109 8.47 7.64 -13.28
CA ASP A 109 8.03 8.58 -14.33
C ASP A 109 7.86 9.99 -13.79
N PHE A 110 7.25 10.12 -12.61
CA PHE A 110 7.14 11.40 -11.91
C PHE A 110 8.53 12.00 -11.65
N LEU A 111 9.47 11.23 -11.07
CA LEU A 111 10.84 11.69 -10.81
C LEU A 111 11.53 12.18 -12.07
N PHE A 112 11.44 11.41 -13.15
CA PHE A 112 12.06 11.74 -14.42
C PHE A 112 11.44 13.01 -15.03
N SER A 113 10.12 13.13 -15.00
CA SER A 113 9.38 14.30 -15.50
C SER A 113 9.67 15.56 -14.69
N ALA A 114 9.95 15.42 -13.40
CA ALA A 114 10.38 16.51 -12.52
C ALA A 114 11.87 16.86 -12.67
N GLY A 115 12.60 16.18 -13.56
CA GLY A 115 14.02 16.46 -13.87
C GLY A 115 15.03 15.76 -12.96
N HIS A 116 14.58 14.81 -12.11
CA HIS A 116 15.47 14.08 -11.23
C HIS A 116 16.06 12.86 -11.96
N SER A 117 17.37 12.91 -12.24
CA SER A 117 18.08 11.83 -12.94
C SER A 117 19.16 11.14 -12.08
N ARG A 118 19.53 11.71 -10.95
CA ARG A 118 20.50 11.15 -10.00
C ARG A 118 19.82 10.97 -8.64
N ILE A 119 19.35 9.76 -8.39
CA ILE A 119 18.43 9.46 -7.28
C ILE A 119 19.17 8.61 -6.27
N ALA A 120 19.37 9.15 -5.06
CA ALA A 120 19.85 8.38 -3.93
C ALA A 120 18.70 7.63 -3.26
N VAL A 121 18.96 6.43 -2.81
CA VAL A 121 17.99 5.56 -2.14
C VAL A 121 18.56 5.17 -0.79
N ALA A 122 18.00 5.69 0.30
CA ALA A 122 18.26 5.25 1.65
C ALA A 122 17.40 4.02 1.93
N ALA A 123 17.98 2.82 1.92
CA ALA A 123 17.23 1.58 2.03
C ALA A 123 17.69 0.72 3.21
N ASP A 124 16.72 0.35 4.07
CA ASP A 124 16.90 -0.70 5.06
C ASP A 124 16.90 -2.09 4.40
N PRO A 125 17.57 -3.09 4.97
CA PRO A 125 17.58 -4.45 4.45
C PRO A 125 16.18 -5.07 4.52
N SER A 126 15.47 -5.15 3.40
CA SER A 126 14.23 -5.92 3.27
C SER A 126 13.98 -6.32 1.83
N VAL A 127 13.24 -7.39 1.62
CA VAL A 127 12.82 -7.84 0.28
C VAL A 127 11.98 -6.77 -0.43
N TYR A 128 11.12 -6.07 0.32
CA TYR A 128 10.28 -5.00 -0.20
C TYR A 128 11.10 -3.81 -0.71
N TRP A 129 12.05 -3.33 0.09
CA TRP A 129 12.90 -2.20 -0.29
C TRP A 129 13.86 -2.54 -1.43
N ALA A 130 14.48 -3.72 -1.37
CA ALA A 130 15.35 -4.21 -2.44
C ALA A 130 14.61 -4.35 -3.78
N SER A 131 13.38 -4.86 -3.76
CA SER A 131 12.52 -4.90 -4.95
C SER A 131 12.24 -3.51 -5.50
N GLY A 132 11.90 -2.55 -4.63
CA GLY A 132 11.63 -1.17 -5.03
C GLY A 132 12.86 -0.49 -5.66
N ALA A 133 14.03 -0.59 -5.01
CA ALA A 133 15.28 -0.05 -5.55
C ALA A 133 15.61 -0.65 -6.93
N ARG A 134 15.39 -1.96 -7.10
CA ARG A 134 15.58 -2.64 -8.39
C ARG A 134 14.62 -2.11 -9.45
N ILE A 135 13.32 -1.99 -9.15
CA ILE A 135 12.33 -1.46 -10.09
C ILE A 135 12.70 -0.06 -10.56
N LEU A 136 13.09 0.83 -9.62
CA LEU A 136 13.55 2.19 -9.96
C LEU A 136 14.78 2.16 -10.88
N ARG A 137 15.76 1.32 -10.57
CA ARG A 137 16.99 1.20 -11.37
C ARG A 137 16.68 0.71 -12.79
N ASP A 138 15.92 -0.38 -12.90
CA ASP A 138 15.59 -1.00 -14.18
C ASP A 138 14.77 -0.05 -15.08
N TYR A 139 13.93 0.79 -14.46
CA TYR A 139 13.11 1.76 -15.19
C TYR A 139 13.90 3.01 -15.61
N LEU A 140 14.76 3.55 -14.73
CA LEU A 140 15.47 4.81 -14.94
C LEU A 140 16.75 4.65 -15.78
N ALA A 141 17.48 3.54 -15.62
CA ALA A 141 18.77 3.35 -16.32
C ALA A 141 18.67 3.47 -17.85
N PRO A 142 17.69 2.87 -18.55
CA PRO A 142 17.54 3.02 -20.00
C PRO A 142 17.22 4.47 -20.44
N ARG A 143 16.78 5.31 -19.49
CA ARG A 143 16.42 6.73 -19.70
C ARG A 143 17.53 7.69 -19.27
N GLY A 144 18.73 7.15 -18.96
CA GLY A 144 19.88 7.95 -18.52
C GLY A 144 19.86 8.33 -17.04
N GLY A 145 18.93 7.77 -16.27
CA GLY A 145 18.89 7.97 -14.81
C GLY A 145 19.87 7.07 -14.06
N THR A 146 20.29 7.48 -12.89
CA THR A 146 21.19 6.74 -12.01
C THR A 146 20.56 6.59 -10.63
N VAL A 147 20.52 5.36 -10.11
CA VAL A 147 20.12 5.06 -8.74
C VAL A 147 21.35 4.76 -7.90
N ILE A 148 21.53 5.49 -6.80
CA ILE A 148 22.66 5.42 -5.88
C ILE A 148 22.12 4.80 -4.59
N GLU A 149 22.51 3.58 -4.26
CA GLU A 149 22.08 2.93 -3.02
C GLU A 149 22.98 3.30 -1.87
N LEU A 150 22.37 3.83 -0.80
CA LEU A 150 23.05 4.19 0.44
C LEU A 150 22.89 3.03 1.45
N ASP A 151 24.02 2.54 2.00
CA ASP A 151 23.98 1.47 3.01
C ASP A 151 23.60 2.04 4.38
N MET A 152 22.35 1.99 4.73
CA MET A 152 21.79 2.52 5.96
C MET A 152 22.28 1.80 7.23
N ARG A 153 22.96 0.66 7.12
CA ARG A 153 23.63 0.00 8.25
C ARG A 153 24.95 0.67 8.65
N ALA A 154 25.56 1.39 7.70
CA ALA A 154 26.85 2.03 7.87
C ALA A 154 26.77 3.56 8.03
N LEU A 155 25.64 4.16 7.68
CA LEU A 155 25.47 5.61 7.61
C LEU A 155 24.52 6.10 8.72
N ASP A 156 24.97 7.11 9.45
CA ASP A 156 24.09 7.94 10.26
C ASP A 156 23.44 9.07 9.40
N PRO A 157 22.45 9.81 9.90
CA PRO A 157 21.79 10.86 9.13
C PRO A 157 22.71 11.96 8.62
N THR A 158 23.84 12.25 9.29
CA THR A 158 24.81 13.24 8.84
C THR A 158 25.63 12.69 7.69
N ALA A 159 26.11 11.46 7.78
CA ALA A 159 26.81 10.79 6.71
C ALA A 159 25.95 10.62 5.46
N VAL A 160 24.64 10.43 5.61
CA VAL A 160 23.70 10.48 4.47
C VAL A 160 23.78 11.81 3.73
N CYS A 161 23.81 12.94 4.45
CA CYS A 161 23.95 14.27 3.82
C CYS A 161 25.25 14.39 3.01
N ASP A 162 26.38 13.91 3.53
CA ASP A 162 27.65 13.94 2.83
C ASP A 162 27.62 13.08 1.56
N GLU A 163 27.08 11.86 1.64
CA GLU A 163 26.90 10.99 0.48
C GLU A 163 26.01 11.63 -0.60
N LEU A 164 24.96 12.34 -0.21
CA LEU A 164 24.08 13.05 -1.17
C LEU A 164 24.84 14.15 -1.92
N VAL A 165 25.68 14.91 -1.22
CA VAL A 165 26.51 15.96 -1.82
C VAL A 165 27.59 15.37 -2.74
N ASP A 166 28.34 14.38 -2.28
CA ASP A 166 29.44 13.78 -3.01
C ASP A 166 28.96 13.10 -4.31
N ASN A 167 27.79 12.47 -4.24
CA ASN A 167 27.16 11.85 -5.39
C ASN A 167 26.35 12.83 -6.26
N ARG A 168 26.24 14.10 -5.88
CA ARG A 168 25.43 15.11 -6.58
C ARG A 168 24.00 14.61 -6.81
N ALA A 169 23.40 14.03 -5.80
CA ALA A 169 22.04 13.52 -5.87
C ALA A 169 21.04 14.67 -6.04
N THR A 170 20.07 14.50 -6.93
CA THR A 170 18.98 15.47 -7.14
C THR A 170 17.73 15.10 -6.35
N ALA A 171 17.63 13.85 -5.93
CA ALA A 171 16.55 13.36 -5.09
C ALA A 171 17.08 12.32 -4.11
N LEU A 172 16.47 12.25 -2.92
CA LEU A 172 16.63 11.20 -1.92
C LEU A 172 15.29 10.47 -1.75
N LEU A 173 15.28 9.15 -1.88
CA LEU A 173 14.13 8.32 -1.58
C LEU A 173 14.32 7.55 -0.28
N LEU A 174 13.31 7.64 0.59
CA LEU A 174 13.28 6.98 1.89
C LEU A 174 12.66 5.59 1.76
N LEU A 175 13.48 4.57 1.71
CA LEU A 175 13.12 3.15 1.70
C LEU A 175 13.50 2.52 3.04
N VAL A 176 13.11 3.17 4.09
CA VAL A 176 13.49 2.87 5.49
C VAL A 176 12.26 2.83 6.39
N GLY A 177 12.44 2.30 7.59
CA GLY A 177 11.40 2.25 8.61
C GLY A 177 10.88 3.63 9.02
N HIS A 178 9.69 3.64 9.58
CA HIS A 178 9.02 4.80 10.17
C HIS A 178 8.58 4.44 11.59
N PRO A 179 8.70 5.35 12.57
CA PRO A 179 9.23 6.72 12.45
C PRO A 179 10.73 6.80 12.20
N GLU A 180 11.52 5.92 12.77
CA GLU A 180 12.97 5.96 12.57
C GLU A 180 13.47 4.84 11.65
N PRO A 181 14.51 5.10 10.82
CA PRO A 181 15.34 6.31 10.76
C PRO A 181 14.78 7.43 9.85
N ALA A 182 13.60 7.28 9.25
CA ALA A 182 13.05 8.22 8.27
C ALA A 182 13.01 9.68 8.79
N VAL A 183 12.47 9.87 10.01
CA VAL A 183 12.32 11.21 10.62
C VAL A 183 13.66 11.89 10.84
N SER A 184 14.63 11.15 11.36
CA SER A 184 15.99 11.68 11.60
C SER A 184 16.70 12.07 10.30
N ILE A 185 16.55 11.29 9.23
CA ILE A 185 17.10 11.58 7.90
C ILE A 185 16.47 12.86 7.34
N VAL A 186 15.14 12.97 7.32
CA VAL A 186 14.45 14.16 6.83
C VAL A 186 14.93 15.41 7.54
N LYS A 187 14.95 15.40 8.88
CA LYS A 187 15.41 16.55 9.67
C LYS A 187 16.86 16.94 9.38
N SER A 188 17.74 15.97 9.17
CA SER A 188 19.14 16.25 8.85
C SER A 188 19.29 16.87 7.47
N VAL A 189 18.62 16.30 6.46
CA VAL A 189 18.67 16.80 5.08
C VAL A 189 18.04 18.21 4.98
N ARG A 190 16.91 18.47 5.64
CA ARG A 190 16.25 19.78 5.65
C ARG A 190 17.08 20.88 6.31
N ARG A 191 17.96 20.53 7.26
CA ARG A 191 18.86 21.49 7.95
C ARG A 191 20.16 21.75 7.21
N ASP A 192 20.54 20.88 6.28
CA ASP A 192 21.79 21.02 5.53
C ASP A 192 21.62 21.96 4.36
N GLN A 193 22.22 23.15 4.45
CA GLN A 193 22.12 24.16 3.40
C GLN A 193 22.69 23.71 2.05
N ARG A 194 23.61 22.74 2.02
CA ARG A 194 24.15 22.16 0.78
C ARG A 194 23.09 21.40 -0.01
N LEU A 195 22.01 20.98 0.67
CA LEU A 195 20.92 20.14 0.15
C LEU A 195 19.58 20.89 0.05
N ALA A 196 19.60 22.23 0.07
CA ALA A 196 18.37 23.05 0.05
C ALA A 196 17.44 22.74 -1.15
N GLU A 197 18.00 22.35 -2.29
CA GLU A 197 17.26 22.05 -3.52
C GLU A 197 16.97 20.55 -3.73
N ILE A 198 17.40 19.67 -2.79
CA ILE A 198 17.18 18.24 -2.97
C ILE A 198 15.71 17.88 -2.72
N MET A 199 15.11 17.11 -3.63
CA MET A 199 13.81 16.51 -3.38
C MET A 199 13.96 15.33 -2.43
N ILE A 200 13.14 15.27 -1.37
CA ILE A 200 12.97 14.07 -0.54
C ILE A 200 11.68 13.41 -0.95
N GLY A 201 11.69 12.09 -1.16
CA GLY A 201 10.51 11.31 -1.48
C GLY A 201 10.35 10.09 -0.58
N ALA A 202 9.12 9.65 -0.36
CA ALA A 202 8.79 8.49 0.47
C ALA A 202 7.78 7.58 -0.24
N PRO A 203 8.19 6.84 -1.30
CA PRO A 203 7.25 6.16 -2.22
C PRO A 203 6.36 5.12 -1.54
N ALA A 204 6.72 4.62 -0.36
CA ALA A 204 5.90 3.64 0.37
C ALA A 204 4.71 4.23 1.15
N GLY A 205 4.49 5.55 1.08
CA GLY A 205 3.28 6.18 1.63
C GLY A 205 3.36 6.60 3.09
N GLN A 206 4.55 6.65 3.72
CA GLN A 206 4.69 7.10 5.10
C GLN A 206 4.06 8.48 5.37
N PRO A 207 4.16 9.49 4.44
CA PRO A 207 3.54 10.79 4.65
C PRO A 207 2.00 10.81 4.67
N GLU A 208 1.33 9.72 4.31
CA GLU A 208 -0.13 9.61 4.42
C GLU A 208 -0.60 9.68 5.89
N PHE A 209 0.20 9.18 6.83
CA PHE A 209 -0.21 9.04 8.22
C PHE A 209 -0.01 10.33 9.04
N ALA A 210 -0.94 10.62 9.96
CA ALA A 210 -0.91 11.81 10.81
C ALA A 210 0.35 11.90 11.69
N GLU A 211 0.90 10.76 12.09
CA GLU A 211 2.15 10.68 12.86
C GLU A 211 3.32 11.36 12.15
N TRP A 212 3.37 11.31 10.81
CA TRP A 212 4.39 11.97 9.99
C TRP A 212 4.42 13.47 10.24
N VAL A 213 3.25 14.12 10.22
CA VAL A 213 3.13 15.56 10.52
C VAL A 213 3.49 15.86 11.98
N THR A 214 3.02 15.02 12.90
CA THR A 214 3.30 15.20 14.33
C THR A 214 4.81 15.18 14.63
N LEU A 215 5.56 14.31 13.97
CA LEU A 215 7.00 14.13 14.21
C LEU A 215 7.88 15.13 13.45
N LEU A 216 7.47 15.58 12.28
CA LEU A 216 8.26 16.43 11.38
C LEU A 216 7.83 17.90 11.39
N GLY A 217 6.59 18.22 11.80
CA GLY A 217 6.07 19.58 11.70
C GLY A 217 6.15 20.11 10.26
N ASP A 218 6.73 21.30 10.08
CA ASP A 218 6.86 21.93 8.75
C ASP A 218 7.74 21.11 7.79
N ASP A 219 8.68 20.32 8.29
CA ASP A 219 9.53 19.45 7.47
C ASP A 219 8.73 18.28 6.82
N SER A 220 7.48 18.06 7.22
CA SER A 220 6.61 16.98 6.70
C SER A 220 6.07 17.23 5.30
N ALA A 221 6.06 18.48 4.86
CA ALA A 221 5.48 18.89 3.58
C ALA A 221 6.45 18.69 2.40
N ALA A 222 5.92 18.73 1.19
CA ALA A 222 6.68 18.61 -0.06
C ALA A 222 7.57 17.35 -0.10
N ILE A 223 7.04 16.22 0.39
CA ILE A 223 7.66 14.89 0.30
C ILE A 223 6.72 13.99 -0.52
N PRO A 224 6.96 13.83 -1.84
CA PRO A 224 6.14 13.01 -2.71
C PRO A 224 6.08 11.55 -2.27
N PHE A 225 4.88 10.95 -2.38
CA PHE A 225 4.64 9.54 -2.07
C PHE A 225 3.52 8.96 -2.93
N LEU A 226 3.42 7.63 -2.98
CA LEU A 226 2.35 6.93 -3.67
C LEU A 226 1.10 6.86 -2.80
N ARG A 227 -0.04 7.19 -3.40
CA ARG A 227 -1.36 7.10 -2.80
C ARG A 227 -2.29 6.33 -3.72
N TYR A 228 -3.06 5.40 -3.16
CA TYR A 228 -3.90 4.49 -3.95
C TYR A 228 -5.37 4.91 -3.89
N LEU A 229 -5.62 6.17 -4.28
CA LEU A 229 -6.95 6.75 -4.45
C LEU A 229 -7.10 7.36 -5.84
N PRO A 230 -8.31 7.42 -6.40
CA PRO A 230 -8.58 8.17 -7.62
C PRO A 230 -8.50 9.68 -7.36
N GLU A 231 -8.35 10.48 -8.41
CA GLU A 231 -8.41 11.94 -8.32
C GLU A 231 -9.71 12.43 -7.70
N ARG A 232 -10.80 11.74 -7.99
CA ARG A 232 -12.12 11.98 -7.38
C ARG A 232 -12.70 10.64 -6.95
N LEU A 233 -13.14 10.56 -5.71
CA LEU A 233 -13.86 9.41 -5.20
C LEU A 233 -15.19 9.20 -5.95
N SER A 234 -15.61 7.95 -6.09
CA SER A 234 -16.96 7.62 -6.54
C SER A 234 -18.01 8.18 -5.57
N PRO A 235 -19.29 8.27 -5.94
CA PRO A 235 -20.35 8.62 -4.98
C PRO A 235 -20.36 7.72 -3.74
N LEU A 236 -20.09 6.43 -3.91
CA LEU A 236 -19.90 5.49 -2.81
C LEU A 236 -18.70 5.89 -1.96
N GLY A 237 -17.56 6.19 -2.59
CA GLY A 237 -16.34 6.61 -1.91
C GLY A 237 -16.52 7.87 -1.09
N ALA A 238 -17.20 8.89 -1.62
CA ALA A 238 -17.47 10.13 -0.91
C ALA A 238 -18.37 9.92 0.33
N ARG A 239 -19.39 9.03 0.21
CA ARG A 239 -20.23 8.64 1.33
C ARG A 239 -19.42 7.90 2.42
N VAL A 240 -18.59 6.95 2.00
CA VAL A 240 -17.73 6.17 2.89
C VAL A 240 -16.68 7.07 3.56
N GLU A 241 -16.11 8.04 2.85
CA GLU A 241 -15.20 9.03 3.41
C GLU A 241 -15.86 9.79 4.58
N THR A 242 -17.08 10.27 4.38
CA THR A 242 -17.84 10.98 5.42
C THR A 242 -18.02 10.09 6.66
N ALA A 243 -18.49 8.85 6.48
CA ALA A 243 -18.70 7.92 7.58
C ALA A 243 -17.40 7.52 8.31
N LEU A 244 -16.28 7.41 7.57
CA LEU A 244 -14.97 7.14 8.16
C LEU A 244 -14.43 8.35 8.93
N ARG A 245 -14.63 9.57 8.44
CA ARG A 245 -14.25 10.81 9.17
C ARG A 245 -14.96 10.94 10.51
N GLU A 246 -16.26 10.67 10.52
CA GLU A 246 -17.05 10.68 11.76
C GLU A 246 -16.54 9.64 12.78
N ARG A 247 -16.12 8.47 12.29
CA ARG A 247 -15.64 7.36 13.14
C ARG A 247 -14.21 7.56 13.65
N LEU A 248 -13.30 8.07 12.80
CA LEU A 248 -11.87 8.21 13.10
C LEU A 248 -11.54 9.55 13.77
N ALA A 249 -12.45 10.54 13.69
CA ALA A 249 -12.22 11.94 14.06
C ALA A 249 -11.04 12.59 13.30
N GLU A 250 -10.61 11.98 12.18
CA GLU A 250 -9.54 12.46 11.29
C GLU A 250 -9.83 12.08 9.83
N ALA A 251 -9.03 12.58 8.90
CA ALA A 251 -9.13 12.19 7.50
C ALA A 251 -8.73 10.71 7.34
N PRO A 252 -9.57 9.86 6.70
CA PRO A 252 -9.21 8.48 6.49
C PRO A 252 -8.07 8.37 5.48
N SER A 253 -7.07 7.53 5.80
CA SER A 253 -6.04 7.15 4.85
C SER A 253 -6.60 6.25 3.75
N PHE A 254 -5.88 6.13 2.61
CA PHE A 254 -6.30 5.22 1.52
C PHE A 254 -6.51 3.78 2.01
N VAL A 255 -5.78 3.35 3.04
CA VAL A 255 -5.89 2.00 3.64
C VAL A 255 -7.27 1.75 4.26
N ALA A 256 -7.97 2.80 4.72
CA ALA A 256 -9.33 2.65 5.24
C ALA A 256 -10.34 2.33 4.12
N PHE A 257 -10.18 2.95 2.95
CA PHE A 257 -10.98 2.64 1.77
C PHE A 257 -10.71 1.24 1.24
N GLU A 258 -9.44 0.80 1.26
CA GLU A 258 -9.06 -0.57 0.91
C GLU A 258 -9.73 -1.60 1.81
N GLY A 259 -9.80 -1.34 3.11
CA GLY A 259 -10.53 -2.19 4.05
C GLY A 259 -12.01 -2.29 3.73
N TYR A 260 -12.66 -1.16 3.42
CA TYR A 260 -14.07 -1.14 3.00
C TYR A 260 -14.30 -1.95 1.72
N ASP A 261 -13.51 -1.66 0.69
CA ASP A 261 -13.61 -2.33 -0.61
C ASP A 261 -13.40 -3.85 -0.51
N THR A 262 -12.52 -4.30 0.40
CA THR A 262 -12.27 -5.72 0.65
C THR A 262 -13.54 -6.44 1.10
N VAL A 263 -14.24 -5.88 2.09
CA VAL A 263 -15.49 -6.47 2.60
C VAL A 263 -16.61 -6.34 1.58
N ALA A 264 -16.73 -5.20 0.91
CA ALA A 264 -17.75 -5.00 -0.12
C ALA A 264 -17.63 -6.05 -1.24
N PHE A 265 -16.40 -6.31 -1.71
CA PHE A 265 -16.12 -7.34 -2.71
C PHE A 265 -16.46 -8.75 -2.19
N LEU A 266 -15.94 -9.12 -1.01
CA LEU A 266 -16.19 -10.44 -0.43
C LEU A 266 -17.67 -10.67 -0.13
N ALA A 267 -18.41 -9.65 0.32
CA ALA A 267 -19.84 -9.76 0.56
C ALA A 267 -20.62 -10.07 -0.73
N ASP A 268 -20.25 -9.47 -1.86
CA ASP A 268 -20.86 -9.76 -3.16
C ASP A 268 -20.53 -11.17 -3.65
N VAL A 269 -19.28 -11.60 -3.48
CA VAL A 269 -18.85 -12.97 -3.74
C VAL A 269 -19.64 -13.97 -2.89
N LEU A 270 -19.76 -13.74 -1.59
CA LEU A 270 -20.49 -14.63 -0.68
C LEU A 270 -22.00 -14.71 -1.02
N ARG A 271 -22.62 -13.60 -1.46
CA ARG A 271 -24.02 -13.61 -1.92
C ARG A 271 -24.20 -14.44 -3.17
N SER A 272 -23.25 -14.39 -4.09
CA SER A 272 -23.34 -15.00 -5.41
C SER A 272 -22.87 -16.46 -5.45
N TYR A 273 -21.83 -16.80 -4.66
CA TYR A 273 -21.15 -18.11 -4.72
C TYR A 273 -21.24 -18.92 -3.41
N GLY A 274 -21.73 -18.32 -2.33
CA GLY A 274 -21.84 -18.96 -1.02
C GLY A 274 -20.51 -19.01 -0.26
N GLU A 275 -20.42 -19.86 0.76
CA GLU A 275 -19.30 -19.95 1.70
C GLU A 275 -18.26 -21.02 1.30
N ASP A 276 -18.47 -21.71 0.19
CA ASP A 276 -17.52 -22.71 -0.30
C ASP A 276 -16.23 -22.04 -0.78
N ARG A 277 -15.10 -22.40 -0.18
CA ARG A 277 -13.81 -21.77 -0.42
C ARG A 277 -13.35 -21.89 -1.87
N ALA A 278 -13.56 -23.03 -2.51
CA ALA A 278 -13.17 -23.23 -3.89
C ALA A 278 -14.00 -22.33 -4.83
N ARG A 279 -15.30 -22.22 -4.59
CA ARG A 279 -16.16 -21.32 -5.35
C ARG A 279 -15.79 -19.85 -5.17
N ILE A 280 -15.39 -19.44 -3.96
CA ILE A 280 -14.89 -18.08 -3.70
C ILE A 280 -13.64 -17.84 -4.54
N ALA A 281 -12.65 -18.75 -4.49
CA ALA A 281 -11.43 -18.60 -5.28
C ALA A 281 -11.68 -18.58 -6.79
N GLU A 282 -12.57 -19.44 -7.31
CA GLU A 282 -12.97 -19.44 -8.72
C GLU A 282 -13.72 -18.17 -9.16
N SER A 283 -14.24 -17.39 -8.22
CA SER A 283 -15.02 -16.18 -8.53
C SER A 283 -14.17 -14.97 -8.88
N TRP A 284 -12.89 -14.93 -8.50
CA TRP A 284 -12.04 -13.76 -8.67
C TRP A 284 -12.13 -13.12 -10.06
N PRO A 285 -11.97 -13.83 -11.19
CA PRO A 285 -12.04 -13.23 -12.52
C PRO A 285 -13.47 -12.95 -13.01
N ARG A 286 -14.50 -13.38 -12.30
CA ARG A 286 -15.91 -13.36 -12.77
C ARG A 286 -16.74 -12.28 -12.12
N VAL A 287 -16.26 -11.71 -11.02
CA VAL A 287 -16.99 -10.73 -10.21
C VAL A 287 -16.46 -9.33 -10.50
N ALA A 288 -17.38 -8.40 -10.70
CA ALA A 288 -17.07 -6.97 -10.79
C ALA A 288 -17.96 -6.23 -9.80
N VAL A 289 -17.34 -5.44 -8.91
CA VAL A 289 -18.01 -4.72 -7.82
C VAL A 289 -17.70 -3.23 -7.91
N GLU A 290 -18.70 -2.38 -7.71
CA GLU A 290 -18.49 -0.95 -7.47
C GLU A 290 -17.85 -0.77 -6.10
N GLY A 291 -16.60 -0.31 -6.08
CA GLY A 291 -15.85 0.02 -4.86
C GLY A 291 -15.83 1.52 -4.60
N THR A 292 -15.26 1.89 -3.47
CA THR A 292 -15.06 3.30 -3.09
C THR A 292 -14.11 4.04 -4.04
N ARG A 293 -13.19 3.31 -4.64
CA ARG A 293 -12.11 3.81 -5.48
C ARG A 293 -12.33 3.55 -6.98
N GLY A 294 -13.46 2.96 -7.36
CA GLY A 294 -13.82 2.59 -8.74
C GLY A 294 -14.29 1.14 -8.85
N GLN A 295 -14.51 0.69 -10.08
CA GLN A 295 -14.94 -0.69 -10.35
C GLN A 295 -13.80 -1.68 -10.11
N ILE A 296 -14.01 -2.62 -9.19
CA ILE A 296 -13.07 -3.68 -8.84
C ILE A 296 -13.34 -4.90 -9.72
N GLN A 297 -12.36 -5.29 -10.50
CA GLN A 297 -12.35 -6.52 -11.29
C GLN A 297 -10.94 -7.06 -11.36
N PHE A 298 -10.78 -8.36 -11.12
CA PHE A 298 -9.47 -8.99 -11.10
C PHE A 298 -9.08 -9.58 -12.46
N SER A 299 -7.81 -9.47 -12.78
CA SER A 299 -7.17 -10.12 -13.93
C SER A 299 -5.83 -10.72 -13.52
N ARG A 300 -5.22 -11.48 -14.43
CA ARG A 300 -3.85 -11.99 -14.28
C ARG A 300 -2.93 -11.37 -15.31
N THR A 301 -1.69 -11.14 -14.91
CA THR A 301 -0.60 -10.80 -15.80
C THR A 301 0.50 -11.82 -15.64
N PRO A 302 1.35 -12.07 -16.65
CA PRO A 302 2.40 -13.09 -16.60
C PRO A 302 3.37 -12.93 -15.43
N ASP A 303 3.64 -11.68 -15.02
CA ASP A 303 4.65 -11.35 -14.01
C ASP A 303 4.09 -11.20 -12.58
N ILE A 304 2.76 -11.34 -12.41
CA ILE A 304 2.09 -11.19 -11.12
C ILE A 304 1.50 -12.53 -10.68
N SER A 305 1.95 -13.04 -9.56
CA SER A 305 1.61 -14.37 -9.06
C SER A 305 0.19 -14.54 -8.49
N VAL A 306 -0.54 -13.45 -8.31
CA VAL A 306 -1.89 -13.42 -7.74
C VAL A 306 -2.90 -12.82 -8.71
N TRP A 307 -4.20 -13.01 -8.44
CA TRP A 307 -5.24 -12.24 -9.11
C TRP A 307 -5.11 -10.76 -8.73
N GLN A 308 -5.02 -9.87 -9.72
CA GLN A 308 -4.72 -8.46 -9.51
C GLN A 308 -5.90 -7.59 -9.95
N TRP A 309 -6.30 -6.61 -9.14
CA TRP A 309 -7.21 -5.57 -9.60
C TRP A 309 -6.58 -4.79 -10.78
N ALA A 310 -7.21 -4.89 -11.96
CA ALA A 310 -6.63 -4.43 -13.22
C ALA A 310 -6.44 -2.90 -13.32
N TRP A 311 -7.30 -2.14 -12.68
CA TRP A 311 -7.37 -0.68 -12.83
C TRP A 311 -7.29 0.03 -11.47
N THR A 312 -6.37 -0.39 -10.64
CA THR A 312 -6.15 0.25 -9.34
C THR A 312 -5.72 1.71 -9.54
N PRO A 313 -6.42 2.69 -8.95
CA PRO A 313 -6.01 4.08 -9.05
C PRO A 313 -4.70 4.33 -8.31
N ILE A 314 -3.81 5.10 -8.93
CA ILE A 314 -2.50 5.45 -8.39
C ILE A 314 -2.25 6.93 -8.58
N GLN A 315 -1.79 7.60 -7.52
CA GLN A 315 -1.37 9.00 -7.53
C GLN A 315 0.02 9.13 -6.92
N VAL A 316 0.80 10.08 -7.42
CA VAL A 316 1.91 10.66 -6.67
C VAL A 316 1.40 11.96 -6.08
N VAL A 317 1.46 12.06 -4.78
CA VAL A 317 0.98 13.24 -4.03
C VAL A 317 2.02 13.70 -3.04
N ASP A 318 1.91 14.94 -2.57
CA ASP A 318 2.59 15.42 -1.39
C ASP A 318 1.63 16.16 -0.46
N ARG A 319 2.05 16.41 0.77
CA ARG A 319 1.32 17.30 1.68
C ARG A 319 1.53 18.73 1.25
N ASP A 320 0.44 19.50 1.20
CA ASP A 320 0.47 20.91 0.87
C ASP A 320 1.24 21.69 1.95
N PRO A 321 2.29 22.44 1.61
CA PRO A 321 3.03 23.26 2.59
C PRO A 321 2.19 24.33 3.29
N ALA A 322 1.14 24.83 2.64
CA ALA A 322 0.24 25.83 3.22
C ALA A 322 -0.88 25.22 4.08
N GLU A 323 -1.30 23.99 3.75
CA GLU A 323 -2.37 23.27 4.43
C GLU A 323 -1.95 21.78 4.59
N PRO A 324 -1.13 21.42 5.61
CA PRO A 324 -0.54 20.08 5.74
C PRO A 324 -1.56 18.91 5.84
N ASP A 325 -2.81 19.21 6.16
CA ASP A 325 -3.90 18.24 6.16
C ASP A 325 -4.46 17.92 4.77
N ARG A 326 -4.00 18.66 3.75
CA ARG A 326 -4.37 18.45 2.36
C ARG A 326 -3.23 17.82 1.56
N PHE A 327 -3.63 17.06 0.54
CA PHE A 327 -2.70 16.49 -0.42
C PHE A 327 -2.83 17.19 -1.77
N ARG A 328 -1.69 17.52 -2.38
CA ARG A 328 -1.60 18.01 -3.76
C ARG A 328 -1.29 16.82 -4.66
N ILE A 329 -2.04 16.67 -5.75
CA ILE A 329 -1.74 15.66 -6.76
C ILE A 329 -0.64 16.21 -7.66
N LEU A 330 0.50 15.53 -7.71
CA LEU A 330 1.65 15.87 -8.53
C LEU A 330 1.65 15.07 -9.84
N HIS A 331 1.14 13.85 -9.81
CA HIS A 331 1.00 12.95 -10.96
C HIS A 331 -0.12 11.95 -10.69
N ALA A 332 -0.92 11.61 -11.71
CA ALA A 332 -2.01 10.62 -11.62
C ALA A 332 -2.09 9.78 -12.90
N CYS A 333 -2.46 8.49 -12.75
CA CYS A 333 -2.71 7.53 -13.83
C CYS A 333 -4.06 6.81 -13.61
#